data_fbd31e99f5af3f5a01f26d50be6ab5f9
#
_entry.id   fbd31e99f5af3f5a01f26d50be6ab5f9
#
_cell.length_a   1.000
_cell.length_b   1.000
_cell.length_c   1.000
_cell.angle_alpha   90.00
_cell.angle_beta   90.00
_cell.angle_gamma   90.00
#
_symmetry.space_group_name_H-M   'P 1'
#
loop_
_entity.id
_entity.type
_entity.pdbx_description
1 polymer ?
#
loop_
_entity_poly.entity_id
_entity_poly.type
_entity_poly.pdbx_seq_one_letter_code
_entity_poly.pdbx_strand_id
1 'polypeptide(L)'
;MRRWGAWAACAAVAVLAVAAELARPATADMGFFLYTAGRVLDGARLYRDLVDLNPPLIIALNIPVVLLARETGLSEFLLYRLGSALFVGILFLYSARLILRYVIPGEPGQARYVVLLLCFALFALPRIDFAQREHFVLALLVPYLLLVAGECGGRKAPPGEAGVIGVMAGAALGLKPQFGLVWAVLEVFRRIRCVPTERWRPTPEVAGVLGFLVVYGAAVLWLTPDYLSVVFLLGPAFVQYMREPFVSLLALGPGAPLVGFVLLALMALRRRMRTPALAPLLALIMVACFLAGAIEGKNFRYHFYPALALAFVLLGLLAGDVPASAPRLGERVYGRASRALLATIVVVVLGWAVVGVAGGDAAERRQRAELSELVDAVRARAGGRPVGVLSYTIESSFPLVNYAGVGLASRFPCMWPLPVSYWDAIETGGPLRYHTIGEMAPVERFFLNAVREDLTTMQPKLLLVLRPARDAAVNGQRRLHYVRYFSQDPELAALLAQYRPAGRQGEYLFYERGEAGAATSDAALSAAPGTQDVNRTELKDVRLANLDRESVVGLAVFVACWLLMAARERRRSAV
;
A
#
# COMPACT_ATOMS: atom_id res chain seq x y z
N MET A 1 -23.59 20.66 14.24
CA MET A 1 -24.08 20.13 12.95
C MET A 1 -25.45 19.48 13.15
N ARG A 2 -26.44 19.72 12.25
CA ARG A 2 -27.73 19.01 12.25
C ARG A 2 -27.46 17.50 12.01
N ARG A 3 -28.30 16.63 12.58
CA ARG A 3 -28.10 15.15 12.53
C ARG A 3 -27.83 14.63 11.11
N TRP A 4 -28.58 15.07 10.15
CA TRP A 4 -28.47 14.66 8.74
C TRP A 4 -27.29 15.26 7.98
N GLY A 5 -26.83 16.48 8.35
CA GLY A 5 -25.73 17.15 7.66
C GLY A 5 -24.38 16.45 7.79
N ALA A 6 -24.11 15.75 8.91
CA ALA A 6 -22.87 14.99 9.08
C ALA A 6 -22.86 13.72 8.19
N TRP A 7 -23.99 12.99 8.15
CA TRP A 7 -24.10 11.79 7.31
C TRP A 7 -24.08 12.12 5.81
N ALA A 8 -24.74 13.22 5.42
CA ALA A 8 -24.68 13.71 4.04
C ALA A 8 -23.25 14.10 3.64
N ALA A 9 -22.50 14.73 4.55
CA ALA A 9 -21.08 15.03 4.32
C ALA A 9 -20.23 13.75 4.19
N CYS A 10 -20.44 12.76 5.06
CA CYS A 10 -19.75 11.46 4.94
C CYS A 10 -20.08 10.76 3.61
N ALA A 11 -21.35 10.73 3.23
CA ALA A 11 -21.77 10.14 1.95
C ALA A 11 -21.13 10.88 0.76
N ALA A 12 -21.12 12.21 0.77
CA ALA A 12 -20.48 13.00 -0.28
C ALA A 12 -18.97 12.73 -0.37
N VAL A 13 -18.26 12.70 0.77
CA VAL A 13 -16.83 12.35 0.82
C VAL A 13 -16.57 10.96 0.25
N ALA A 14 -17.33 9.96 0.67
CA ALA A 14 -17.15 8.58 0.20
C ALA A 14 -17.44 8.45 -1.30
N VAL A 15 -18.56 9.01 -1.78
CA VAL A 15 -18.94 8.95 -3.20
C VAL A 15 -17.90 9.64 -4.08
N LEU A 16 -17.46 10.85 -3.72
CA LEU A 16 -16.47 11.60 -4.49
C LEU A 16 -15.10 10.91 -4.49
N ALA A 17 -14.68 10.36 -3.35
CA ALA A 17 -13.42 9.62 -3.27
C ALA A 17 -13.45 8.35 -4.13
N VAL A 18 -14.53 7.55 -4.05
CA VAL A 18 -14.70 6.35 -4.88
C VAL A 18 -14.78 6.71 -6.36
N ALA A 19 -15.51 7.77 -6.73
CA ALA A 19 -15.58 8.23 -8.13
C ALA A 19 -14.20 8.63 -8.67
N ALA A 20 -13.38 9.33 -7.85
CA ALA A 20 -12.01 9.66 -8.22
C ALA A 20 -11.13 8.41 -8.39
N GLU A 21 -11.30 7.38 -7.54
CA GLU A 21 -10.56 6.12 -7.68
C GLU A 21 -11.00 5.31 -8.91
N LEU A 22 -12.29 5.32 -9.26
CA LEU A 22 -12.78 4.66 -10.47
C LEU A 22 -12.19 5.24 -11.76
N ALA A 23 -11.81 6.52 -11.74
CA ALA A 23 -11.21 7.21 -12.88
C ALA A 23 -9.71 6.92 -13.06
N ARG A 24 -9.04 6.27 -12.10
CA ARG A 24 -7.60 5.99 -12.14
C ARG A 24 -7.25 4.68 -12.82
N PRO A 25 -6.03 4.52 -13.39
CA PRO A 25 -5.53 3.22 -13.80
C PRO A 25 -5.41 2.28 -12.58
N ALA A 26 -5.39 0.98 -12.82
CA ALA A 26 -5.13 0.01 -11.76
C ALA A 26 -3.69 0.12 -11.28
N THR A 27 -3.46 -0.11 -9.98
CA THR A 27 -2.12 -0.23 -9.43
C THR A 27 -1.53 -1.61 -9.74
N ALA A 28 -0.21 -1.74 -9.63
CA ALA A 28 0.48 -3.00 -9.85
C ALA A 28 0.01 -4.09 -8.88
N ASP A 29 -0.12 -3.78 -7.59
CA ASP A 29 -0.61 -4.73 -6.58
C ASP A 29 -2.03 -5.20 -6.87
N MET A 30 -2.93 -4.29 -7.29
CA MET A 30 -4.29 -4.65 -7.68
C MET A 30 -4.27 -5.62 -8.86
N GLY A 31 -3.50 -5.31 -9.91
CA GLY A 31 -3.34 -6.18 -11.07
C GLY A 31 -2.78 -7.54 -10.69
N PHE A 32 -1.74 -7.57 -9.86
CA PHE A 32 -1.10 -8.80 -9.41
C PHE A 32 -2.03 -9.69 -8.59
N PHE A 33 -2.75 -9.15 -7.60
CA PHE A 33 -3.64 -9.96 -6.76
C PHE A 33 -4.84 -10.51 -7.53
N LEU A 34 -5.43 -9.73 -8.44
CA LEU A 34 -6.51 -10.19 -9.32
C LEU A 34 -6.01 -11.25 -10.30
N TYR A 35 -4.87 -11.03 -10.94
CA TYR A 35 -4.23 -12.02 -11.82
C TYR A 35 -3.98 -13.33 -11.07
N THR A 36 -3.38 -13.25 -9.88
CA THR A 36 -3.06 -14.41 -9.06
C THR A 36 -4.33 -15.16 -8.65
N ALA A 37 -5.39 -14.45 -8.23
CA ALA A 37 -6.68 -15.07 -7.90
C ALA A 37 -7.30 -15.77 -9.13
N GLY A 38 -7.21 -15.16 -10.31
CA GLY A 38 -7.65 -15.76 -11.57
C GLY A 38 -6.89 -17.03 -11.90
N ARG A 39 -5.58 -17.03 -11.77
CA ARG A 39 -4.72 -18.22 -12.00
C ARG A 39 -5.02 -19.35 -11.01
N VAL A 40 -5.30 -19.02 -9.74
CA VAL A 40 -5.72 -20.03 -8.74
C VAL A 40 -7.05 -20.68 -9.14
N LEU A 41 -8.01 -19.89 -9.63
CA LEU A 41 -9.27 -20.42 -10.16
C LEU A 41 -9.06 -21.31 -11.41
N ASP A 42 -8.00 -21.07 -12.17
CA ASP A 42 -7.59 -21.87 -13.32
C ASP A 42 -6.73 -23.12 -12.91
N GLY A 43 -6.61 -23.37 -11.61
CA GLY A 43 -5.91 -24.54 -11.06
C GLY A 43 -4.43 -24.34 -10.73
N ALA A 44 -3.88 -23.12 -10.86
CA ALA A 44 -2.50 -22.84 -10.43
C ALA A 44 -2.38 -22.90 -8.90
N ARG A 45 -1.28 -23.45 -8.42
CA ARG A 45 -0.99 -23.57 -6.98
C ARG A 45 -0.17 -22.40 -6.49
N LEU A 46 -0.71 -21.70 -5.46
CA LEU A 46 0.03 -20.65 -4.79
C LEU A 46 1.35 -21.17 -4.23
N TYR A 47 2.38 -20.34 -4.31
CA TYR A 47 3.75 -20.57 -3.83
C TYR A 47 4.53 -21.65 -4.57
N ARG A 48 3.93 -22.27 -5.58
CA ARG A 48 4.60 -23.21 -6.48
C ARG A 48 4.59 -22.71 -7.92
N ASP A 49 3.39 -22.50 -8.47
CA ASP A 49 3.19 -22.04 -9.85
C ASP A 49 3.09 -20.50 -9.91
N LEU A 50 2.92 -19.88 -8.74
CA LEU A 50 2.85 -18.43 -8.48
C LEU A 50 3.63 -18.14 -7.19
N VAL A 51 4.87 -17.67 -7.33
CA VAL A 51 5.79 -17.48 -6.20
C VAL A 51 5.73 -16.04 -5.72
N ASP A 52 5.25 -15.88 -4.49
CA ASP A 52 5.13 -14.59 -3.79
C ASP A 52 5.36 -14.79 -2.28
N LEU A 53 5.57 -13.71 -1.54
CA LEU A 53 5.77 -13.73 -0.07
C LEU A 53 4.55 -13.22 0.70
N ASN A 54 3.55 -12.70 0.01
CA ASN A 54 2.33 -12.22 0.65
C ASN A 54 1.53 -13.38 1.27
N PRO A 55 0.98 -13.20 2.50
CA PRO A 55 0.06 -14.18 3.06
C PRO A 55 -1.15 -14.43 2.15
N PRO A 56 -1.66 -15.68 2.06
CA PRO A 56 -2.66 -16.05 1.05
C PRO A 56 -4.03 -15.38 1.24
N LEU A 57 -4.30 -14.77 2.40
CA LEU A 57 -5.59 -14.14 2.67
C LEU A 57 -5.97 -13.07 1.66
N ILE A 58 -5.00 -12.26 1.19
CA ILE A 58 -5.30 -11.24 0.19
C ILE A 58 -5.75 -11.86 -1.15
N ILE A 59 -5.17 -12.99 -1.53
CA ILE A 59 -5.57 -13.70 -2.75
C ILE A 59 -6.98 -14.29 -2.57
N ALA A 60 -7.24 -14.92 -1.42
CA ALA A 60 -8.56 -15.48 -1.10
C ALA A 60 -9.67 -14.41 -1.12
N LEU A 61 -9.38 -13.18 -0.66
CA LEU A 61 -10.33 -12.06 -0.72
C LEU A 61 -10.60 -11.58 -2.15
N ASN A 62 -9.69 -11.84 -3.11
CA ASN A 62 -9.87 -11.46 -4.50
C ASN A 62 -10.57 -12.55 -5.35
N ILE A 63 -10.62 -13.79 -4.91
CA ILE A 63 -11.33 -14.88 -5.61
C ILE A 63 -12.78 -14.52 -5.91
N PRO A 64 -13.61 -14.05 -4.96
CA PRO A 64 -14.99 -13.67 -5.24
C PRO A 64 -15.12 -12.54 -6.27
N VAL A 65 -14.17 -11.61 -6.31
CA VAL A 65 -14.14 -10.51 -7.28
C VAL A 65 -13.95 -11.05 -8.69
N VAL A 66 -12.97 -11.95 -8.88
CA VAL A 66 -12.69 -12.55 -10.19
C VAL A 66 -13.81 -13.48 -10.64
N LEU A 67 -14.40 -14.26 -9.72
CA LEU A 67 -15.57 -15.08 -10.03
C LEU A 67 -16.74 -14.21 -10.54
N LEU A 68 -17.06 -13.14 -9.80
CA LEU A 68 -18.11 -12.22 -10.19
C LEU A 68 -17.80 -11.54 -11.53
N ALA A 69 -16.55 -11.19 -11.80
CA ALA A 69 -16.14 -10.63 -13.09
C ALA A 69 -16.37 -11.62 -14.25
N ARG A 70 -16.03 -12.89 -14.04
CA ARG A 70 -16.23 -13.96 -15.04
C ARG A 70 -17.71 -14.21 -15.32
N GLU A 71 -18.54 -14.23 -14.28
CA GLU A 71 -19.98 -14.47 -14.40
C GLU A 71 -20.73 -13.28 -15.03
N THR A 72 -20.33 -12.06 -14.73
CA THR A 72 -21.04 -10.85 -15.16
C THR A 72 -20.46 -10.23 -16.43
N GLY A 73 -19.24 -10.55 -16.82
CA GLY A 73 -18.49 -9.88 -17.90
C GLY A 73 -18.03 -8.47 -17.54
N LEU A 74 -18.21 -8.03 -16.30
CA LEU A 74 -17.74 -6.73 -15.83
C LEU A 74 -16.24 -6.74 -15.58
N SER A 75 -15.60 -5.56 -15.68
CA SER A 75 -14.18 -5.41 -15.39
C SER A 75 -13.85 -5.83 -13.95
N GLU A 76 -12.86 -6.72 -13.79
CA GLU A 76 -12.36 -7.13 -12.47
C GLU A 76 -11.86 -5.94 -11.64
N PHE A 77 -11.25 -4.93 -12.29
CA PHE A 77 -10.80 -3.71 -11.62
C PHE A 77 -11.96 -2.85 -11.09
N LEU A 78 -13.06 -2.79 -11.84
CA LEU A 78 -14.28 -2.11 -11.40
C LEU A 78 -14.86 -2.81 -10.17
N LEU A 79 -15.03 -4.13 -10.24
CA LEU A 79 -15.58 -4.92 -9.16
C LEU A 79 -14.70 -4.92 -7.93
N TYR A 80 -13.38 -4.96 -8.10
CA TYR A 80 -12.43 -4.81 -6.99
C TYR A 80 -12.62 -3.50 -6.25
N ARG A 81 -12.68 -2.37 -6.96
CA ARG A 81 -12.83 -1.04 -6.34
C ARG A 81 -14.18 -0.89 -5.66
N LEU A 82 -15.26 -1.30 -6.30
CA LEU A 82 -16.60 -1.24 -5.72
C LEU A 82 -16.74 -2.18 -4.52
N GLY A 83 -16.23 -3.41 -4.61
CA GLY A 83 -16.19 -4.37 -3.52
C GLY A 83 -15.36 -3.86 -2.34
N SER A 84 -14.21 -3.28 -2.60
CA SER A 84 -13.36 -2.65 -1.57
C SER A 84 -14.05 -1.45 -0.92
N ALA A 85 -14.71 -0.60 -1.70
CA ALA A 85 -15.47 0.54 -1.18
C ALA A 85 -16.64 0.09 -0.30
N LEU A 86 -17.35 -0.97 -0.71
CA LEU A 86 -18.42 -1.58 0.08
C LEU A 86 -17.87 -2.17 1.39
N PHE A 87 -16.78 -2.93 1.32
CA PHE A 87 -16.14 -3.54 2.49
C PHE A 87 -15.70 -2.48 3.52
N VAL A 88 -14.97 -1.46 3.06
CA VAL A 88 -14.56 -0.34 3.91
C VAL A 88 -15.77 0.44 4.42
N GLY A 89 -16.81 0.60 3.60
CA GLY A 89 -18.07 1.24 3.97
C GLY A 89 -18.78 0.54 5.12
N ILE A 90 -18.85 -0.79 5.08
CA ILE A 90 -19.43 -1.61 6.17
C ILE A 90 -18.63 -1.41 7.47
N LEU A 91 -17.30 -1.51 7.38
CA LEU A 91 -16.41 -1.34 8.54
C LEU A 91 -16.48 0.10 9.10
N PHE A 92 -16.58 1.10 8.23
CA PHE A 92 -16.79 2.50 8.62
C PHE A 92 -18.12 2.70 9.36
N LEU A 93 -19.23 2.20 8.81
CA LEU A 93 -20.54 2.32 9.45
C LEU A 93 -20.58 1.60 10.80
N TYR A 94 -19.95 0.43 10.88
CA TYR A 94 -19.80 -0.29 12.13
C TYR A 94 -18.97 0.51 13.14
N SER A 95 -17.83 1.07 12.73
CA SER A 95 -16.97 1.92 13.56
C SER A 95 -17.70 3.19 14.02
N ALA A 96 -18.49 3.81 13.14
CA ALA A 96 -19.32 4.97 13.49
C ALA A 96 -20.37 4.61 14.57
N ARG A 97 -21.00 3.43 14.48
CA ARG A 97 -21.89 2.91 15.53
C ARG A 97 -21.16 2.74 16.87
N LEU A 98 -19.92 2.20 16.85
CA LEU A 98 -19.12 2.05 18.07
C LEU A 98 -18.75 3.41 18.69
N ILE A 99 -18.39 4.41 17.88
CA ILE A 99 -18.11 5.77 18.35
C ILE A 99 -19.33 6.36 19.06
N LEU A 100 -20.51 6.28 18.41
CA LEU A 100 -21.75 6.83 18.93
C LEU A 100 -22.25 6.09 20.18
N ARG A 101 -22.01 4.79 20.29
CA ARG A 101 -22.57 3.96 21.37
C ARG A 101 -21.63 3.84 22.57
N TYR A 102 -20.32 3.65 22.32
CA TYR A 102 -19.38 3.29 23.38
C TYR A 102 -18.34 4.36 23.68
N VAL A 103 -17.89 5.12 22.67
CA VAL A 103 -16.76 6.05 22.86
C VAL A 103 -17.25 7.43 23.31
N ILE A 104 -18.21 8.03 22.60
CA ILE A 104 -18.71 9.39 22.86
C ILE A 104 -20.27 9.44 22.83
N PRO A 105 -20.97 8.69 23.69
CA PRO A 105 -22.44 8.64 23.61
C PRO A 105 -23.14 9.90 24.14
N GLY A 106 -22.51 10.63 25.06
CA GLY A 106 -23.11 11.81 25.71
C GLY A 106 -23.02 13.09 24.88
N GLU A 107 -22.16 13.15 23.87
CA GLU A 107 -21.93 14.34 23.07
C GLU A 107 -22.09 14.05 21.56
N PRO A 108 -23.33 14.03 21.04
CA PRO A 108 -23.58 13.63 19.66
C PRO A 108 -22.96 14.56 18.61
N GLY A 109 -22.65 15.81 18.96
CA GLY A 109 -21.95 16.77 18.10
C GLY A 109 -20.50 16.37 17.89
N GLN A 110 -19.80 16.03 18.98
CA GLN A 110 -18.42 15.59 18.96
C GLN A 110 -18.28 14.20 18.34
N ALA A 111 -19.18 13.28 18.68
CA ALA A 111 -19.19 11.95 18.08
C ALA A 111 -19.31 12.00 16.56
N ARG A 112 -20.22 12.82 16.01
CA ARG A 112 -20.36 13.01 14.55
C ARG A 112 -19.15 13.68 13.92
N TYR A 113 -18.47 14.54 14.64
CA TYR A 113 -17.22 15.13 14.16
C TYR A 113 -16.12 14.07 14.02
N VAL A 114 -15.96 13.18 15.02
CA VAL A 114 -15.02 12.06 14.96
C VAL A 114 -15.37 11.09 13.83
N VAL A 115 -16.65 10.79 13.63
CA VAL A 115 -17.14 9.97 12.52
C VAL A 115 -16.76 10.60 11.16
N LEU A 116 -16.88 11.91 11.02
CA LEU A 116 -16.48 12.61 9.79
C LEU A 116 -14.96 12.54 9.55
N LEU A 117 -14.15 12.72 10.61
CA LEU A 117 -12.69 12.57 10.51
C LEU A 117 -12.31 11.14 10.09
N LEU A 118 -12.96 10.14 10.67
CA LEU A 118 -12.76 8.74 10.31
C LEU A 118 -13.20 8.45 8.87
N CYS A 119 -14.33 9.02 8.43
CA CYS A 119 -14.78 8.90 7.04
C CYS A 119 -13.74 9.45 6.07
N PHE A 120 -13.22 10.66 6.34
CA PHE A 120 -12.17 11.25 5.52
C PHE A 120 -10.90 10.39 5.52
N ALA A 121 -10.48 9.91 6.70
CA ALA A 121 -9.31 9.05 6.85
C ALA A 121 -9.43 7.76 6.04
N LEU A 122 -10.61 7.13 5.99
CA LEU A 122 -10.81 5.86 5.30
C LEU A 122 -11.13 5.99 3.81
N PHE A 123 -11.75 7.08 3.36
CA PHE A 123 -12.17 7.20 1.96
C PHE A 123 -11.34 8.17 1.13
N ALA A 124 -11.01 9.35 1.68
CA ALA A 124 -10.34 10.38 0.91
C ALA A 124 -8.82 10.39 1.06
N LEU A 125 -8.31 10.11 2.25
CA LEU A 125 -6.87 10.15 2.54
C LEU A 125 -6.06 9.04 1.84
N PRO A 126 -6.57 7.82 1.62
CA PRO A 126 -5.79 6.76 0.97
C PRO A 126 -5.34 7.14 -0.45
N ARG A 127 -6.19 7.76 -1.25
CA ARG A 127 -5.89 8.10 -2.65
C ARG A 127 -5.38 6.85 -3.41
N ILE A 128 -4.19 6.94 -4.01
CA ILE A 128 -3.53 5.83 -4.73
C ILE A 128 -3.34 4.58 -3.85
N ASP A 129 -3.33 4.74 -2.53
CA ASP A 129 -3.22 3.62 -1.58
C ASP A 129 -4.60 3.02 -1.23
N PHE A 130 -5.70 3.48 -1.87
CA PHE A 130 -7.03 2.92 -1.67
C PHE A 130 -7.07 1.44 -2.04
N ALA A 131 -7.66 0.64 -1.15
CA ALA A 131 -7.73 -0.81 -1.27
C ALA A 131 -6.38 -1.56 -1.21
N GLN A 132 -5.29 -0.89 -0.84
CA GLN A 132 -4.07 -1.58 -0.42
C GLN A 132 -4.29 -2.36 0.87
N ARG A 133 -3.45 -3.35 1.14
CA ARG A 133 -3.58 -4.21 2.33
C ARG A 133 -3.58 -3.41 3.63
N GLU A 134 -2.74 -2.40 3.74
CA GLU A 134 -2.64 -1.51 4.90
C GLU A 134 -3.90 -0.69 5.11
N HIS A 135 -4.61 -0.36 4.04
CA HIS A 135 -5.92 0.29 4.12
C HIS A 135 -6.96 -0.66 4.74
N PHE A 136 -7.00 -1.92 4.30
CA PHE A 136 -7.88 -2.93 4.89
C PHE A 136 -7.49 -3.24 6.35
N VAL A 137 -6.20 -3.32 6.65
CA VAL A 137 -5.69 -3.53 8.01
C VAL A 137 -6.18 -2.43 8.94
N LEU A 138 -6.04 -1.16 8.54
CA LEU A 138 -6.56 -0.05 9.34
C LEU A 138 -8.07 -0.16 9.55
N ALA A 139 -8.84 -0.36 8.48
CA ALA A 139 -10.30 -0.46 8.56
C ALA A 139 -10.76 -1.60 9.49
N LEU A 140 -10.05 -2.73 9.50
CA LEU A 140 -10.30 -3.89 10.35
C LEU A 140 -9.85 -3.70 11.80
N LEU A 141 -8.78 -2.92 12.06
CA LEU A 141 -8.26 -2.66 13.41
C LEU A 141 -9.00 -1.53 14.13
N VAL A 142 -9.58 -0.57 13.39
CA VAL A 142 -10.31 0.56 13.98
C VAL A 142 -11.41 0.10 14.95
N PRO A 143 -12.26 -0.92 14.65
CA PRO A 143 -13.24 -1.43 15.62
C PRO A 143 -12.61 -1.89 16.95
N TYR A 144 -11.44 -2.54 16.92
CA TYR A 144 -10.74 -2.97 18.12
C TYR A 144 -10.20 -1.78 18.93
N LEU A 145 -9.63 -0.77 18.27
CA LEU A 145 -9.22 0.48 18.89
C LEU A 145 -10.41 1.17 19.59
N LEU A 146 -11.56 1.23 18.93
CA LEU A 146 -12.77 1.85 19.46
C LEU A 146 -13.38 1.05 20.64
N LEU A 147 -13.28 -0.29 20.61
CA LEU A 147 -13.61 -1.16 21.73
C LEU A 147 -12.78 -0.77 22.97
N VAL A 148 -11.46 -0.71 22.81
CA VAL A 148 -10.54 -0.33 23.89
C VAL A 148 -10.84 1.08 24.40
N ALA A 149 -11.10 2.05 23.51
CA ALA A 149 -11.49 3.40 23.91
C ALA A 149 -12.80 3.44 24.71
N GLY A 150 -13.79 2.62 24.35
CA GLY A 150 -15.05 2.46 25.08
C GLY A 150 -14.84 1.88 26.47
N GLU A 151 -14.02 0.84 26.59
CA GLU A 151 -13.70 0.22 27.88
C GLU A 151 -12.94 1.15 28.84
N CYS A 152 -12.04 1.97 28.30
CA CYS A 152 -11.39 3.03 29.08
C CYS A 152 -12.39 4.09 29.59
N GLY A 153 -13.52 4.26 28.91
CA GLY A 153 -14.67 5.06 29.35
C GLY A 153 -15.65 4.29 30.25
N GLY A 154 -15.31 3.07 30.68
CA GLY A 154 -16.14 2.22 31.53
C GLY A 154 -17.31 1.54 30.80
N ARG A 155 -17.30 1.46 29.47
CA ARG A 155 -18.37 0.90 28.64
C ARG A 155 -17.91 -0.35 27.91
N LYS A 156 -18.47 -1.49 28.27
CA LYS A 156 -18.14 -2.78 27.66
C LYS A 156 -19.12 -3.14 26.55
N ALA A 157 -18.61 -3.67 25.45
CA ALA A 157 -19.42 -4.31 24.44
C ALA A 157 -19.90 -5.68 24.92
N PRO A 158 -21.06 -6.18 24.43
CA PRO A 158 -21.48 -7.56 24.69
C PRO A 158 -20.40 -8.56 24.21
N PRO A 159 -20.28 -9.73 24.89
CA PRO A 159 -19.22 -10.70 24.56
C PRO A 159 -19.21 -11.15 23.11
N GLY A 160 -20.39 -11.36 22.49
CA GLY A 160 -20.45 -11.71 21.06
C GLY A 160 -19.96 -10.61 20.14
N GLU A 161 -20.29 -9.34 20.43
CA GLU A 161 -19.81 -8.19 19.67
C GLU A 161 -18.28 -8.03 19.83
N ALA A 162 -17.76 -8.17 21.06
CA ALA A 162 -16.33 -8.14 21.33
C ALA A 162 -15.57 -9.27 20.60
N GLY A 163 -16.13 -10.48 20.57
CA GLY A 163 -15.57 -11.60 19.82
C GLY A 163 -15.50 -11.35 18.31
N VAL A 164 -16.54 -10.77 17.70
CA VAL A 164 -16.55 -10.39 16.28
C VAL A 164 -15.49 -9.33 15.99
N ILE A 165 -15.35 -8.32 16.86
CA ILE A 165 -14.28 -7.31 16.75
C ILE A 165 -12.91 -7.98 16.82
N GLY A 166 -12.74 -8.99 17.68
CA GLY A 166 -11.53 -9.79 17.74
C GLY A 166 -11.23 -10.53 16.44
N VAL A 167 -12.23 -11.16 15.82
CA VAL A 167 -12.09 -11.82 14.50
C VAL A 167 -11.66 -10.82 13.42
N MET A 168 -12.23 -9.61 13.40
CA MET A 168 -11.83 -8.55 12.48
C MET A 168 -10.34 -8.17 12.66
N ALA A 169 -9.89 -8.00 13.91
CA ALA A 169 -8.49 -7.73 14.20
C ALA A 169 -7.60 -8.91 13.80
N GLY A 170 -8.01 -10.16 14.05
CA GLY A 170 -7.31 -11.35 13.57
C GLY A 170 -7.15 -11.37 12.05
N ALA A 171 -8.18 -10.99 11.30
CA ALA A 171 -8.13 -10.86 9.84
C ALA A 171 -7.13 -9.78 9.37
N ALA A 172 -7.04 -8.66 10.09
CA ALA A 172 -6.02 -7.64 9.83
C ALA A 172 -4.60 -8.21 9.97
N LEU A 173 -4.36 -9.02 11.03
CA LEU A 173 -3.08 -9.68 11.25
C LEU A 173 -2.79 -10.76 10.19
N GLY A 174 -3.82 -11.44 9.72
CA GLY A 174 -3.71 -12.41 8.62
C GLY A 174 -3.33 -11.76 7.28
N LEU A 175 -3.73 -10.51 7.05
CA LEU A 175 -3.33 -9.71 5.87
C LEU A 175 -1.88 -9.21 5.97
N LYS A 176 -1.49 -8.73 7.16
CA LYS A 176 -0.18 -8.12 7.41
C LYS A 176 0.28 -8.45 8.85
N PRO A 177 1.04 -9.55 9.03
CA PRO A 177 1.41 -10.04 10.37
C PRO A 177 2.15 -9.05 11.27
N GLN A 178 2.94 -8.13 10.70
CA GLN A 178 3.66 -7.11 11.46
C GLN A 178 2.75 -6.14 12.23
N PHE A 179 1.47 -6.01 11.84
CA PHE A 179 0.47 -5.26 12.60
C PHE A 179 0.04 -5.99 13.90
N GLY A 180 0.55 -7.21 14.13
CA GLY A 180 0.51 -7.85 15.44
C GLY A 180 1.13 -6.99 16.54
N LEU A 181 2.13 -6.16 16.22
CA LEU A 181 2.67 -5.14 17.13
C LEU A 181 1.58 -4.15 17.56
N VAL A 182 0.76 -3.68 16.63
CA VAL A 182 -0.31 -2.70 16.91
C VAL A 182 -1.37 -3.32 17.82
N TRP A 183 -1.80 -4.56 17.51
CA TRP A 183 -2.74 -5.29 18.35
C TRP A 183 -2.16 -5.56 19.76
N ALA A 184 -0.91 -5.99 19.85
CA ALA A 184 -0.26 -6.24 21.14
C ALA A 184 -0.18 -4.97 22.00
N VAL A 185 0.17 -3.82 21.39
CA VAL A 185 0.20 -2.53 22.08
C VAL A 185 -1.19 -2.12 22.56
N LEU A 186 -2.24 -2.31 21.74
CA LEU A 186 -3.64 -2.08 22.12
C LEU A 186 -4.03 -2.95 23.32
N GLU A 187 -3.72 -4.23 23.27
CA GLU A 187 -4.10 -5.17 24.33
C GLU A 187 -3.34 -4.91 25.64
N VAL A 188 -2.05 -4.61 25.58
CA VAL A 188 -1.27 -4.22 26.76
C VAL A 188 -1.84 -2.94 27.38
N PHE A 189 -2.10 -1.92 26.56
CA PHE A 189 -2.72 -0.68 27.04
C PHE A 189 -4.07 -0.93 27.71
N ARG A 190 -4.93 -1.72 27.06
CA ARG A 190 -6.24 -2.11 27.57
C ARG A 190 -6.14 -2.75 28.97
N ARG A 191 -5.28 -3.74 29.11
CA ARG A 191 -5.09 -4.48 30.36
C ARG A 191 -4.54 -3.63 31.49
N ILE A 192 -3.65 -2.68 31.19
CA ILE A 192 -3.04 -1.82 32.20
C ILE A 192 -3.98 -0.68 32.61
N ARG A 193 -4.70 -0.08 31.64
CA ARG A 193 -5.41 1.19 31.87
C ARG A 193 -6.91 1.07 31.98
N CYS A 194 -7.51 0.13 31.25
CA CYS A 194 -8.96 0.09 31.11
C CYS A 194 -9.60 -1.03 31.93
N VAL A 195 -8.97 -2.21 32.03
CA VAL A 195 -9.52 -3.40 32.72
C VAL A 195 -8.49 -4.07 33.64
N PRO A 196 -7.89 -3.36 34.60
CA PRO A 196 -6.82 -3.90 35.44
C PRO A 196 -7.25 -5.10 36.31
N THR A 197 -8.53 -5.21 36.66
CA THR A 197 -9.08 -6.33 37.43
C THR A 197 -9.23 -7.62 36.62
N GLU A 198 -9.27 -7.53 35.29
CA GLU A 198 -9.40 -8.66 34.37
C GLU A 198 -8.07 -8.99 33.66
N ARG A 199 -6.98 -8.49 34.17
CA ARG A 199 -5.65 -8.46 33.55
C ARG A 199 -5.20 -9.79 32.94
N TRP A 200 -5.52 -10.90 33.55
CA TRP A 200 -5.06 -12.23 33.14
C TRP A 200 -6.18 -13.15 32.65
N ARG A 201 -7.41 -12.66 32.55
CA ARG A 201 -8.53 -13.48 32.06
C ARG A 201 -8.54 -13.47 30.53
N PRO A 202 -8.81 -14.62 29.88
CA PRO A 202 -9.11 -14.63 28.45
C PRO A 202 -10.42 -13.85 28.23
N THR A 203 -10.39 -12.95 27.25
CA THR A 203 -11.54 -12.10 26.94
C THR A 203 -12.07 -12.46 25.55
N PRO A 204 -13.36 -12.21 25.26
CA PRO A 204 -13.97 -12.60 23.99
C PRO A 204 -13.25 -12.04 22.77
N GLU A 205 -12.77 -10.79 22.83
CA GLU A 205 -12.04 -10.16 21.73
C GLU A 205 -10.67 -10.81 21.49
N VAL A 206 -9.94 -11.18 22.55
CA VAL A 206 -8.68 -11.92 22.43
C VAL A 206 -8.94 -13.33 21.89
N ALA A 207 -9.98 -13.99 22.38
CA ALA A 207 -10.41 -15.30 21.87
C ALA A 207 -10.78 -15.23 20.38
N GLY A 208 -11.42 -14.14 19.94
CA GLY A 208 -11.74 -13.87 18.54
C GLY A 208 -10.48 -13.74 17.66
N VAL A 209 -9.48 -12.97 18.11
CA VAL A 209 -8.18 -12.83 17.41
C VAL A 209 -7.49 -14.19 17.30
N LEU A 210 -7.30 -14.87 18.43
CA LEU A 210 -6.56 -16.14 18.47
C LEU A 210 -7.31 -17.24 17.71
N GLY A 211 -8.65 -17.30 17.84
CA GLY A 211 -9.49 -18.24 17.09
C GLY A 211 -9.34 -18.04 15.58
N PHE A 212 -9.40 -16.79 15.10
CA PHE A 212 -9.14 -16.50 13.68
C PHE A 212 -7.74 -16.95 13.25
N LEU A 213 -6.71 -16.60 14.01
CA LEU A 213 -5.33 -16.93 13.65
C LEU A 213 -5.07 -18.43 13.63
N VAL A 214 -5.67 -19.21 14.54
CA VAL A 214 -5.57 -20.67 14.56
C VAL A 214 -6.25 -21.26 13.32
N VAL A 215 -7.49 -20.87 13.03
CA VAL A 215 -8.23 -21.35 11.85
C VAL A 215 -7.54 -20.96 10.56
N TYR A 216 -7.10 -19.71 10.46
CA TYR A 216 -6.38 -19.20 9.29
C TYR A 216 -5.02 -19.91 9.13
N GLY A 217 -4.24 -20.06 10.21
CA GLY A 217 -2.97 -20.80 10.17
C GLY A 217 -3.15 -22.24 9.73
N ALA A 218 -4.16 -22.93 10.24
CA ALA A 218 -4.51 -24.30 9.81
C ALA A 218 -4.88 -24.33 8.32
N ALA A 219 -5.69 -23.36 7.86
CA ALA A 219 -6.04 -23.23 6.44
C ALA A 219 -4.82 -22.97 5.55
N VAL A 220 -3.88 -22.11 5.97
CA VAL A 220 -2.62 -21.87 5.25
C VAL A 220 -1.81 -23.14 5.11
N LEU A 221 -1.62 -23.88 6.20
CA LEU A 221 -0.83 -25.12 6.19
C LEU A 221 -1.47 -26.22 5.31
N TRP A 222 -2.79 -26.24 5.24
CA TRP A 222 -3.51 -27.25 4.46
C TRP A 222 -3.68 -26.87 2.99
N LEU A 223 -4.08 -25.62 2.70
CA LEU A 223 -4.40 -25.18 1.34
C LEU A 223 -3.18 -24.67 0.56
N THR A 224 -2.17 -24.19 1.28
CA THR A 224 -0.94 -23.60 0.69
C THR A 224 0.32 -24.14 1.37
N PRO A 225 0.58 -25.47 1.33
CA PRO A 225 1.66 -26.11 2.08
C PRO A 225 3.05 -25.56 1.72
N ASP A 226 3.23 -25.08 0.49
CA ASP A 226 4.51 -24.53 0.00
C ASP A 226 4.82 -23.13 0.56
N TYR A 227 3.83 -22.44 1.19
CA TYR A 227 3.99 -21.05 1.67
C TYR A 227 5.20 -20.88 2.60
N LEU A 228 5.28 -21.71 3.66
CA LEU A 228 6.37 -21.58 4.62
C LEU A 228 7.74 -21.85 3.99
N SER A 229 7.83 -22.84 3.10
CA SER A 229 9.08 -23.15 2.39
C SER A 229 9.56 -21.96 1.55
N VAL A 230 8.65 -21.28 0.84
CA VAL A 230 8.95 -20.08 0.05
C VAL A 230 9.34 -18.93 0.97
N VAL A 231 8.62 -18.70 2.06
CA VAL A 231 8.93 -17.62 3.02
C VAL A 231 10.31 -17.84 3.67
N PHE A 232 10.64 -19.05 4.08
CA PHE A 232 11.96 -19.35 4.67
C PHE A 232 13.10 -19.23 3.65
N LEU A 233 12.86 -19.59 2.39
CA LEU A 233 13.89 -19.48 1.34
C LEU A 233 14.08 -18.04 0.88
N LEU A 234 13.01 -17.35 0.53
CA LEU A 234 13.06 -16.03 -0.13
C LEU A 234 12.92 -14.85 0.84
N GLY A 235 12.34 -15.07 2.03
CA GLY A 235 12.07 -14.00 3.00
C GLY A 235 13.32 -13.22 3.42
N PRO A 236 14.45 -13.88 3.78
CA PRO A 236 15.69 -13.16 4.11
C PRO A 236 16.20 -12.28 2.98
N ALA A 237 16.12 -12.75 1.74
CA ALA A 237 16.48 -11.99 0.56
C ALA A 237 15.51 -10.81 0.33
N PHE A 238 14.20 -11.03 0.50
CA PHE A 238 13.20 -9.97 0.37
C PHE A 238 13.37 -8.85 1.39
N VAL A 239 13.81 -9.16 2.61
CA VAL A 239 14.12 -8.14 3.63
C VAL A 239 15.22 -7.20 3.14
N GLN A 240 16.19 -7.70 2.39
CA GLN A 240 17.28 -6.89 1.82
C GLN A 240 16.85 -6.10 0.56
N TYR A 241 15.87 -6.60 -0.17
CA TYR A 241 15.37 -5.96 -1.39
C TYR A 241 14.82 -4.55 -1.10
N MET A 242 15.39 -3.53 -1.72
CA MET A 242 15.01 -2.10 -1.54
C MET A 242 14.99 -1.66 -0.06
N ARG A 243 15.91 -2.19 0.76
CA ARG A 243 15.96 -1.89 2.17
C ARG A 243 16.49 -0.49 2.43
N GLU A 244 15.73 0.28 3.19
CA GLU A 244 16.18 1.56 3.75
C GLU A 244 16.65 1.38 5.19
N PRO A 245 17.67 2.14 5.63
CA PRO A 245 18.10 2.13 7.02
C PRO A 245 16.94 2.50 7.96
N PHE A 246 16.73 1.73 9.02
CA PHE A 246 15.62 1.93 9.96
C PHE A 246 15.61 3.34 10.55
N VAL A 247 16.78 3.89 10.89
CA VAL A 247 16.91 5.27 11.41
C VAL A 247 16.49 6.30 10.36
N SER A 248 16.80 6.07 9.09
CA SER A 248 16.34 6.93 7.98
C SER A 248 14.82 6.91 7.86
N LEU A 249 14.19 5.74 7.96
CA LEU A 249 12.73 5.62 7.94
C LEU A 249 12.07 6.31 9.15
N LEU A 250 12.67 6.23 10.33
CA LEU A 250 12.16 6.93 11.51
C LEU A 250 12.25 8.45 11.39
N ALA A 251 13.31 8.97 10.77
CA ALA A 251 13.55 10.40 10.66
C ALA A 251 12.89 11.03 9.42
N LEU A 252 12.95 10.34 8.28
CA LEU A 252 12.62 10.87 6.95
C LEU A 252 11.56 10.04 6.22
N GLY A 253 11.10 8.94 6.80
CA GLY A 253 10.08 8.07 6.21
C GLY A 253 8.76 8.82 5.96
N PRO A 254 7.90 8.30 5.07
CA PRO A 254 6.64 8.92 4.73
C PRO A 254 5.81 9.22 5.98
N GLY A 255 5.55 10.50 6.24
CA GLY A 255 4.77 10.96 7.38
C GLY A 255 5.52 11.08 8.71
N ALA A 256 6.81 10.74 8.82
CA ALA A 256 7.59 10.92 10.05
C ALA A 256 7.50 12.36 10.62
N PRO A 257 7.64 13.43 9.83
CA PRO A 257 7.48 14.80 10.32
C PRO A 257 6.07 15.08 10.85
N LEU A 258 5.02 14.53 10.19
CA LEU A 258 3.64 14.69 10.64
C LEU A 258 3.40 13.98 11.98
N VAL A 259 3.87 12.74 12.10
CA VAL A 259 3.77 11.96 13.35
C VAL A 259 4.47 12.71 14.49
N GLY A 260 5.71 13.17 14.27
CA GLY A 260 6.46 13.96 15.24
C GLY A 260 5.73 15.25 15.66
N PHE A 261 5.21 15.99 14.69
CA PHE A 261 4.42 17.19 14.95
C PHE A 261 3.17 16.92 15.79
N VAL A 262 2.38 15.91 15.41
CA VAL A 262 1.15 15.56 16.12
C VAL A 262 1.45 15.16 17.57
N LEU A 263 2.56 14.46 17.83
CA LEU A 263 3.00 14.14 19.18
C LEU A 263 3.37 15.39 19.99
N LEU A 264 4.10 16.33 19.38
CA LEU A 264 4.43 17.61 20.02
C LEU A 264 3.17 18.44 20.31
N ALA A 265 2.23 18.50 19.36
CA ALA A 265 0.95 19.18 19.55
C ALA A 265 0.13 18.54 20.68
N LEU A 266 0.11 17.20 20.76
CA LEU A 266 -0.55 16.49 21.85
C LEU A 266 0.09 16.82 23.21
N MET A 267 1.42 16.80 23.30
CA MET A 267 2.12 17.16 24.54
C MET A 267 1.78 18.56 25.01
N ALA A 268 1.71 19.52 24.09
CA ALA A 268 1.36 20.91 24.38
C ALA A 268 -0.11 21.10 24.79
N LEU A 269 -1.03 20.33 24.20
CA LEU A 269 -2.46 20.54 24.33
C LEU A 269 -3.18 19.55 25.24
N ARG A 270 -2.54 18.42 25.64
CA ARG A 270 -3.18 17.31 26.40
C ARG A 270 -3.96 17.72 27.64
N ARG A 271 -3.48 18.76 28.35
CA ARG A 271 -4.15 19.28 29.57
C ARG A 271 -5.45 20.04 29.29
N ARG A 272 -5.71 20.35 28.03
CA ARG A 272 -6.86 21.16 27.58
C ARG A 272 -7.92 20.35 26.83
N MET A 273 -7.75 19.01 26.73
CA MET A 273 -8.62 18.14 25.94
C MET A 273 -9.86 17.70 26.72
N ARG A 274 -11.01 17.64 26.03
CA ARG A 274 -12.28 17.11 26.55
C ARG A 274 -12.34 15.58 26.54
N THR A 275 -11.54 14.92 25.69
CA THR A 275 -11.45 13.46 25.59
C THR A 275 -10.07 12.96 26.00
N PRO A 276 -9.72 13.06 27.31
CA PRO A 276 -8.36 12.79 27.76
C PRO A 276 -7.91 11.33 27.59
N ALA A 277 -8.84 10.38 27.39
CA ALA A 277 -8.52 8.97 27.18
C ALA A 277 -8.27 8.60 25.71
N LEU A 278 -9.05 9.17 24.78
CA LEU A 278 -8.98 8.79 23.35
C LEU A 278 -7.71 9.28 22.66
N ALA A 279 -7.27 10.51 22.94
CA ALA A 279 -6.13 11.09 22.23
C ALA A 279 -4.78 10.41 22.56
N PRO A 280 -4.44 10.08 23.81
CA PRO A 280 -3.25 9.28 24.11
C PRO A 280 -3.28 7.89 23.50
N LEU A 281 -4.45 7.24 23.44
CA LEU A 281 -4.63 5.95 22.80
C LEU A 281 -4.36 6.04 21.31
N LEU A 282 -4.97 7.03 20.62
CA LEU A 282 -4.72 7.28 19.19
C LEU A 282 -3.25 7.58 18.91
N ALA A 283 -2.59 8.38 19.77
CA ALA A 283 -1.17 8.68 19.62
C ALA A 283 -0.30 7.43 19.78
N LEU A 284 -0.59 6.60 20.76
CA LEU A 284 0.14 5.35 21.00
C LEU A 284 0.01 4.41 19.78
N ILE A 285 -1.21 4.26 19.24
CA ILE A 285 -1.46 3.38 18.11
C ILE A 285 -0.93 3.97 16.80
N MET A 286 -0.98 5.29 16.64
CA MET A 286 -0.32 5.97 15.53
C MET A 286 1.19 5.65 15.49
N VAL A 287 1.87 5.72 16.63
CA VAL A 287 3.28 5.35 16.74
C VAL A 287 3.49 3.86 16.46
N ALA A 288 2.65 2.98 17.01
CA ALA A 288 2.74 1.55 16.75
C ALA A 288 2.53 1.21 15.26
N CYS A 289 1.58 1.86 14.57
CA CYS A 289 1.39 1.73 13.12
C CYS A 289 2.60 2.25 12.33
N PHE A 290 3.18 3.36 12.76
CA PHE A 290 4.39 3.91 12.12
C PHE A 290 5.57 2.94 12.25
N LEU A 291 5.78 2.38 13.44
CA LEU A 291 6.81 1.37 13.67
C LEU A 291 6.55 0.08 12.88
N ALA A 292 5.30 -0.38 12.79
CA ALA A 292 4.93 -1.54 11.99
C ALA A 292 5.27 -1.34 10.49
N GLY A 293 5.04 -0.14 9.95
CA GLY A 293 5.46 0.22 8.60
C GLY A 293 6.98 0.29 8.44
N ALA A 294 7.68 0.86 9.43
CA ALA A 294 9.15 0.97 9.40
C ALA A 294 9.87 -0.38 9.54
N ILE A 295 9.29 -1.36 10.26
CA ILE A 295 9.84 -2.71 10.40
C ILE A 295 9.99 -3.42 9.04
N GLU A 296 9.13 -3.13 8.06
CA GLU A 296 9.27 -3.67 6.71
C GLU A 296 10.57 -3.21 6.01
N GLY A 297 11.20 -2.15 6.51
CA GLY A 297 12.46 -1.65 5.97
C GLY A 297 12.33 -1.01 4.58
N LYS A 298 11.12 -0.63 4.17
CA LYS A 298 10.80 -0.11 2.83
C LYS A 298 10.21 1.28 2.91
N ASN A 299 10.63 2.17 2.01
CA ASN A 299 10.15 3.55 1.96
C ASN A 299 8.89 3.70 1.08
N PHE A 300 7.95 2.74 1.17
CA PHE A 300 6.70 2.82 0.45
C PHE A 300 5.65 3.54 1.29
N ARG A 301 5.00 4.55 0.71
CA ARG A 301 4.03 5.40 1.41
C ARG A 301 2.87 4.60 2.03
N TYR A 302 2.36 3.59 1.33
CA TYR A 302 1.23 2.80 1.80
C TYR A 302 1.53 2.02 3.09
N HIS A 303 2.79 1.65 3.37
CA HIS A 303 3.17 1.03 4.64
C HIS A 303 2.90 1.94 5.85
N PHE A 304 3.00 3.25 5.65
CA PHE A 304 2.81 4.27 6.69
C PHE A 304 1.39 4.85 6.70
N TYR A 305 0.55 4.49 5.73
CA TYR A 305 -0.81 5.01 5.62
C TYR A 305 -1.63 4.86 6.92
N PRO A 306 -1.63 3.72 7.67
CA PRO A 306 -2.36 3.61 8.91
C PRO A 306 -1.94 4.65 9.97
N ALA A 307 -0.65 4.94 10.06
CA ALA A 307 -0.13 5.97 10.96
C ALA A 307 -0.56 7.37 10.52
N LEU A 308 -0.50 7.66 9.21
CA LEU A 308 -0.93 8.94 8.64
C LEU A 308 -2.43 9.18 8.85
N ALA A 309 -3.26 8.17 8.68
CA ALA A 309 -4.68 8.23 8.90
C ALA A 309 -5.03 8.53 10.37
N LEU A 310 -4.34 7.87 11.30
CA LEU A 310 -4.50 8.13 12.74
C LEU A 310 -3.94 9.50 13.14
N ALA A 311 -2.83 9.94 12.55
CA ALA A 311 -2.28 11.29 12.73
C ALA A 311 -3.30 12.36 12.30
N PHE A 312 -3.94 12.16 11.16
CA PHE A 312 -4.99 13.05 10.67
C PHE A 312 -6.19 13.11 11.63
N VAL A 313 -6.68 11.95 12.08
CA VAL A 313 -7.79 11.90 13.04
C VAL A 313 -7.42 12.58 14.36
N LEU A 314 -6.22 12.32 14.88
CA LEU A 314 -5.73 12.93 16.12
C LEU A 314 -5.53 14.43 15.96
N LEU A 315 -4.97 14.90 14.85
CA LEU A 315 -4.83 16.34 14.56
C LEU A 315 -6.21 17.02 14.48
N GLY A 316 -7.17 16.39 13.83
CA GLY A 316 -8.56 16.85 13.79
C GLY A 316 -9.18 16.96 15.19
N LEU A 317 -8.95 15.97 16.05
CA LEU A 317 -9.38 16.00 17.46
C LEU A 317 -8.73 17.15 18.23
N LEU A 318 -7.41 17.35 18.07
CA LEU A 318 -6.68 18.43 18.72
C LEU A 318 -7.20 19.80 18.24
N ALA A 319 -7.51 19.96 16.96
CA ALA A 319 -8.08 21.19 16.41
C ALA A 319 -9.53 21.42 16.86
N GLY A 320 -10.29 20.36 17.06
CA GLY A 320 -11.70 20.41 17.50
C GLY A 320 -11.89 20.54 19.01
N ASP A 321 -10.92 20.16 19.82
CA ASP A 321 -11.01 20.07 21.28
C ASP A 321 -10.52 21.36 21.98
N VAL A 322 -11.03 22.54 21.52
CA VAL A 322 -10.69 23.84 22.13
C VAL A 322 -11.37 24.00 23.50
N PRO A 323 -10.66 24.53 24.53
CA PRO A 323 -11.04 24.45 25.93
C PRO A 323 -12.37 25.14 26.28
N ALA A 324 -13.09 24.51 27.20
CA ALA A 324 -14.31 25.00 27.84
C ALA A 324 -14.10 26.17 28.85
N SER A 325 -12.89 26.74 28.94
CA SER A 325 -12.59 27.83 29.86
C SER A 325 -13.26 29.17 29.54
N ALA A 326 -13.98 29.26 28.40
CA ALA A 326 -14.82 30.41 28.07
C ALA A 326 -16.12 29.92 27.43
N PRO A 327 -17.16 29.53 28.22
CA PRO A 327 -18.33 28.79 27.72
C PRO A 327 -19.10 29.51 26.60
N ARG A 328 -19.16 30.84 26.58
CA ARG A 328 -19.91 31.60 25.56
C ARG A 328 -19.09 31.95 24.32
N LEU A 329 -17.79 32.15 24.44
CA LEU A 329 -16.87 32.41 23.33
C LEU A 329 -16.36 31.11 22.72
N GLY A 330 -16.18 30.07 23.54
CA GLY A 330 -15.70 28.72 23.16
C GLY A 330 -16.62 28.01 22.17
N GLU A 331 -17.93 28.03 22.37
CA GLU A 331 -18.89 27.40 21.45
C GLU A 331 -18.93 28.08 20.07
N ARG A 332 -18.85 29.42 20.02
CA ARG A 332 -18.81 30.17 18.74
C ARG A 332 -17.51 29.95 17.99
N VAL A 333 -16.37 29.87 18.69
CA VAL A 333 -15.05 29.64 18.07
C VAL A 333 -14.91 28.18 17.64
N TYR A 334 -15.35 27.22 18.47
CA TYR A 334 -15.40 25.82 18.13
C TYR A 334 -16.28 25.57 16.89
N GLY A 335 -17.50 26.14 16.88
CA GLY A 335 -18.37 26.05 15.72
C GLY A 335 -17.85 26.73 14.45
N ARG A 336 -16.94 27.72 14.56
CA ARG A 336 -16.25 28.32 13.40
C ARG A 336 -15.05 27.49 12.95
N ALA A 337 -14.22 27.01 13.87
CA ALA A 337 -13.05 26.21 13.55
C ALA A 337 -13.42 24.86 12.95
N SER A 338 -14.42 24.16 13.50
CA SER A 338 -14.91 22.90 12.94
C SER A 338 -15.62 23.11 11.60
N ARG A 339 -16.33 24.23 11.39
CA ARG A 339 -16.90 24.56 10.06
C ARG A 339 -15.82 24.93 9.05
N ALA A 340 -14.79 25.67 9.45
CA ALA A 340 -13.66 26.00 8.59
C ALA A 340 -12.88 24.72 8.20
N LEU A 341 -12.59 23.83 9.16
CA LEU A 341 -11.94 22.55 8.87
C LEU A 341 -12.80 21.69 7.96
N LEU A 342 -14.11 21.59 8.23
CA LEU A 342 -15.03 20.85 7.36
C LEU A 342 -15.07 21.44 5.95
N ALA A 343 -15.16 22.77 5.82
CA ALA A 343 -15.12 23.45 4.52
C ALA A 343 -13.80 23.18 3.79
N THR A 344 -12.67 23.23 4.50
CA THR A 344 -11.36 22.92 3.93
C THR A 344 -11.30 21.45 3.47
N ILE A 345 -11.76 20.50 4.29
CA ILE A 345 -11.86 19.09 3.92
C ILE A 345 -12.70 18.91 2.65
N VAL A 346 -13.89 19.52 2.61
CA VAL A 346 -14.79 19.43 1.45
C VAL A 346 -14.15 20.06 0.21
N VAL A 347 -13.53 21.22 0.31
CA VAL A 347 -12.83 21.88 -0.81
C VAL A 347 -11.67 21.04 -1.32
N VAL A 348 -10.85 20.46 -0.42
CA VAL A 348 -9.74 19.59 -0.80
C VAL A 348 -10.24 18.33 -1.49
N VAL A 349 -11.29 17.67 -0.94
CA VAL A 349 -11.88 16.46 -1.54
C VAL A 349 -12.53 16.76 -2.89
N LEU A 350 -13.27 17.87 -3.00
CA LEU A 350 -13.87 18.29 -4.27
C LEU A 350 -12.81 18.62 -5.31
N GLY A 351 -11.80 19.41 -4.94
CA GLY A 351 -10.68 19.72 -5.83
C GLY A 351 -9.97 18.47 -6.32
N TRP A 352 -9.71 17.55 -5.41
CA TRP A 352 -9.08 16.29 -5.74
C TRP A 352 -9.99 15.36 -6.59
N ALA A 353 -11.29 15.27 -6.26
CA ALA A 353 -12.24 14.51 -7.06
C ALA A 353 -12.36 15.08 -8.49
N VAL A 354 -12.40 16.41 -8.63
CA VAL A 354 -12.42 17.07 -9.95
C VAL A 354 -11.16 16.74 -10.74
N VAL A 355 -9.97 16.81 -10.14
CA VAL A 355 -8.70 16.44 -10.80
C VAL A 355 -8.71 14.97 -11.18
N GLY A 356 -9.17 14.07 -10.31
CA GLY A 356 -9.26 12.64 -10.58
C GLY A 356 -10.23 12.32 -11.72
N VAL A 357 -11.44 12.89 -11.68
CA VAL A 357 -12.46 12.69 -12.73
C VAL A 357 -12.04 13.35 -14.05
N ALA A 358 -11.32 14.49 -14.02
CA ALA A 358 -10.75 15.10 -15.21
C ALA A 358 -9.58 14.34 -15.84
N GLY A 359 -9.30 13.13 -15.36
CA GLY A 359 -8.25 12.27 -15.89
C GLY A 359 -6.89 12.40 -15.22
N GLY A 360 -6.85 12.92 -14.00
CA GLY A 360 -5.64 13.12 -13.24
C GLY A 360 -4.85 14.38 -13.62
N ASP A 361 -3.69 14.57 -13.00
CA ASP A 361 -2.75 15.61 -13.41
C ASP A 361 -2.02 15.26 -14.72
N ALA A 362 -1.15 16.13 -15.21
CA ALA A 362 -0.45 15.92 -16.47
C ALA A 362 0.45 14.67 -16.44
N ALA A 363 1.04 14.37 -15.28
CA ALA A 363 1.90 13.18 -15.10
C ALA A 363 1.06 11.90 -15.13
N GLU A 364 -0.06 11.85 -14.42
CA GLU A 364 -0.98 10.69 -14.44
C GLU A 364 -1.55 10.43 -15.84
N ARG A 365 -1.88 11.49 -16.58
CA ARG A 365 -2.35 11.36 -17.98
C ARG A 365 -1.27 10.82 -18.90
N ARG A 366 -0.04 11.30 -18.75
CA ARG A 366 1.10 10.81 -19.51
C ARG A 366 1.39 9.34 -19.22
N GLN A 367 1.46 8.97 -17.94
CA GLN A 367 1.65 7.59 -17.52
C GLN A 367 0.55 6.65 -18.06
N ARG A 368 -0.71 7.11 -18.08
CA ARG A 368 -1.83 6.36 -18.66
C ARG A 368 -1.69 6.17 -20.17
N ALA A 369 -1.26 7.21 -20.88
CA ALA A 369 -1.03 7.11 -22.33
C ALA A 369 0.12 6.13 -22.62
N GLU A 370 1.24 6.24 -21.93
CA GLU A 370 2.39 5.33 -22.06
C GLU A 370 2.00 3.88 -21.76
N LEU A 371 1.21 3.64 -20.71
CA LEU A 371 0.69 2.31 -20.39
C LEU A 371 -0.26 1.78 -21.49
N SER A 372 -1.15 2.62 -22.02
CA SER A 372 -2.07 2.23 -23.10
C SER A 372 -1.31 1.81 -24.35
N GLU A 373 -0.32 2.61 -24.77
CA GLU A 373 0.53 2.29 -25.93
C GLU A 373 1.30 0.97 -25.72
N LEU A 374 1.82 0.75 -24.50
CA LEU A 374 2.52 -0.48 -24.15
C LEU A 374 1.57 -1.69 -24.18
N VAL A 375 0.36 -1.55 -23.64
CA VAL A 375 -0.69 -2.59 -23.67
C VAL A 375 -1.03 -2.98 -25.10
N ASP A 376 -1.24 -2.02 -25.98
CA ASP A 376 -1.58 -2.26 -27.39
C ASP A 376 -0.43 -2.94 -28.14
N ALA A 377 0.81 -2.49 -27.88
CA ALA A 377 2.00 -3.10 -28.43
C ALA A 377 2.20 -4.56 -28.00
N VAL A 378 1.94 -4.86 -26.71
CA VAL A 378 2.02 -6.22 -26.15
C VAL A 378 0.91 -7.09 -26.73
N ARG A 379 -0.34 -6.61 -26.74
CA ARG A 379 -1.50 -7.36 -27.28
C ARG A 379 -1.29 -7.77 -28.73
N ALA A 380 -0.83 -6.84 -29.56
CA ALA A 380 -0.59 -7.09 -30.98
C ALA A 380 0.50 -8.14 -31.22
N ARG A 381 1.58 -8.13 -30.43
CA ARG A 381 2.74 -9.02 -30.63
C ARG A 381 2.61 -10.37 -29.95
N ALA A 382 2.01 -10.40 -28.77
CA ALA A 382 1.85 -11.65 -28.00
C ALA A 382 0.91 -12.64 -28.68
N GLY A 383 -0.11 -12.17 -29.40
CA GLY A 383 -1.09 -13.03 -30.09
C GLY A 383 -1.83 -13.95 -29.12
N GLY A 384 -2.20 -13.46 -27.93
CA GLY A 384 -2.89 -14.22 -26.88
C GLY A 384 -2.00 -15.19 -26.08
N ARG A 385 -0.71 -15.31 -26.41
CA ARG A 385 0.24 -16.16 -25.68
C ARG A 385 0.80 -15.45 -24.46
N PRO A 386 1.29 -16.20 -23.44
CA PRO A 386 2.01 -15.61 -22.32
C PRO A 386 3.23 -14.81 -22.77
N VAL A 387 3.57 -13.74 -22.02
CA VAL A 387 4.70 -12.87 -22.29
C VAL A 387 5.75 -13.00 -21.16
N GLY A 388 7.02 -12.99 -21.51
CA GLY A 388 8.10 -12.92 -20.56
C GLY A 388 8.42 -11.46 -20.23
N VAL A 389 8.47 -11.09 -18.96
CA VAL A 389 8.83 -9.74 -18.53
C VAL A 389 10.09 -9.82 -17.67
N LEU A 390 11.21 -9.35 -18.21
CA LEU A 390 12.51 -9.34 -17.55
C LEU A 390 12.73 -7.95 -16.92
N SER A 391 12.17 -7.75 -15.76
CA SER A 391 12.28 -6.52 -14.97
C SER A 391 12.21 -6.83 -13.48
N TYR A 392 12.88 -6.03 -12.67
CA TYR A 392 12.89 -6.18 -11.21
C TYR A 392 11.67 -5.55 -10.53
N THR A 393 10.89 -4.73 -11.24
CA THR A 393 9.71 -4.07 -10.66
C THR A 393 8.41 -4.77 -11.07
N ILE A 394 7.47 -4.81 -10.14
CA ILE A 394 6.15 -5.40 -10.38
C ILE A 394 5.32 -4.56 -11.36
N GLU A 395 5.55 -3.26 -11.42
CA GLU A 395 4.90 -2.31 -12.32
C GLU A 395 5.15 -2.62 -13.79
N SER A 396 6.22 -3.34 -14.10
CA SER A 396 6.53 -3.78 -15.46
C SER A 396 5.61 -4.91 -15.95
N SER A 397 5.10 -5.73 -15.03
CA SER A 397 4.22 -6.86 -15.31
C SER A 397 2.75 -6.50 -15.12
N PHE A 398 2.44 -5.74 -14.07
CA PHE A 398 1.06 -5.44 -13.66
C PHE A 398 0.83 -3.92 -13.58
N PRO A 399 -0.31 -3.45 -14.05
CA PRO A 399 -1.46 -4.15 -14.61
C PRO A 399 -1.36 -4.45 -16.13
N LEU A 400 -0.15 -4.39 -16.71
CA LEU A 400 0.10 -4.56 -18.15
C LEU A 400 -0.53 -5.86 -18.68
N VAL A 401 -0.20 -7.01 -18.07
CA VAL A 401 -0.70 -8.32 -18.55
C VAL A 401 -2.22 -8.44 -18.41
N ASN A 402 -2.81 -7.85 -17.35
CA ASN A 402 -4.27 -7.82 -17.17
C ASN A 402 -4.94 -7.03 -18.31
N TYR A 403 -4.47 -5.82 -18.58
CA TYR A 403 -5.03 -4.98 -19.64
C TYR A 403 -4.79 -5.56 -21.04
N ALA A 404 -3.64 -6.20 -21.26
CA ALA A 404 -3.35 -6.86 -22.52
C ALA A 404 -4.14 -8.17 -22.73
N GLY A 405 -4.69 -8.74 -21.65
CA GLY A 405 -5.41 -10.02 -21.70
C GLY A 405 -4.49 -11.21 -21.97
N VAL A 406 -3.23 -11.16 -21.47
CA VAL A 406 -2.22 -12.21 -21.69
C VAL A 406 -1.72 -12.77 -20.36
N GLY A 407 -1.18 -13.99 -20.38
CA GLY A 407 -0.51 -14.59 -19.23
C GLY A 407 0.91 -14.07 -19.07
N LEU A 408 1.45 -14.19 -17.86
CA LEU A 408 2.86 -13.97 -17.55
C LEU A 408 3.62 -15.31 -17.66
N ALA A 409 4.68 -15.35 -18.46
CA ALA A 409 5.55 -16.53 -18.62
C ALA A 409 6.62 -16.58 -17.50
N SER A 410 6.17 -16.44 -16.29
CA SER A 410 6.98 -16.54 -15.07
C SER A 410 6.09 -16.83 -13.89
N ARG A 411 6.57 -17.65 -12.96
CA ARG A 411 5.96 -17.84 -11.64
C ARG A 411 6.20 -16.67 -10.70
N PHE A 412 7.17 -15.81 -10.99
CA PHE A 412 7.45 -14.58 -10.23
C PHE A 412 6.70 -13.40 -10.82
N PRO A 413 6.15 -12.50 -9.99
CA PRO A 413 5.51 -11.26 -10.47
C PRO A 413 6.50 -10.32 -11.17
N CYS A 414 7.77 -10.37 -10.78
CA CYS A 414 8.90 -9.66 -11.38
C CYS A 414 10.21 -10.31 -10.93
N MET A 415 11.33 -9.91 -11.53
CA MET A 415 12.66 -10.53 -11.30
C MET A 415 13.39 -9.97 -10.06
N TRP A 416 12.66 -9.59 -9.00
CA TRP A 416 13.22 -9.01 -7.78
C TRP A 416 14.29 -9.86 -7.08
N PRO A 417 14.32 -11.21 -7.16
CA PRO A 417 15.39 -11.98 -6.53
C PRO A 417 16.77 -11.73 -7.15
N LEU A 418 16.82 -11.32 -8.42
CA LEU A 418 18.09 -11.07 -9.09
C LEU A 418 18.86 -9.87 -8.52
N PRO A 419 18.30 -8.65 -8.41
CA PRO A 419 19.02 -7.53 -7.81
C PRO A 419 19.46 -7.78 -6.37
N VAL A 420 18.75 -8.61 -5.61
CA VAL A 420 19.14 -8.94 -4.23
C VAL A 420 20.47 -9.70 -4.20
N SER A 421 20.70 -10.61 -5.13
CA SER A 421 21.96 -11.36 -5.21
C SER A 421 23.19 -10.48 -5.49
N TYR A 422 22.96 -9.24 -5.92
CA TYR A 422 24.00 -8.26 -6.27
C TYR A 422 23.84 -6.95 -5.49
N TRP A 423 23.10 -6.95 -4.39
CA TRP A 423 22.67 -5.73 -3.69
C TRP A 423 23.87 -4.87 -3.27
N ASP A 424 24.91 -5.47 -2.70
CA ASP A 424 26.10 -4.73 -2.25
C ASP A 424 26.80 -4.00 -3.40
N ALA A 425 26.95 -4.65 -4.56
CA ALA A 425 27.54 -4.03 -5.75
C ALA A 425 26.63 -2.94 -6.34
N ILE A 426 25.32 -3.11 -6.24
CA ILE A 426 24.32 -2.14 -6.68
C ILE A 426 24.34 -0.89 -5.79
N GLU A 427 24.33 -1.08 -4.47
CA GLU A 427 24.28 0.00 -3.48
C GLU A 427 25.58 0.80 -3.44
N THR A 428 26.74 0.14 -3.48
CA THR A 428 28.05 0.78 -3.44
C THR A 428 28.50 1.36 -4.78
N GLY A 429 27.77 1.08 -5.87
CA GLY A 429 28.19 1.48 -7.22
C GLY A 429 29.39 0.70 -7.75
N GLY A 430 29.77 -0.39 -7.08
CA GLY A 430 30.90 -1.26 -7.43
C GLY A 430 30.72 -1.99 -8.76
N PRO A 431 31.76 -2.68 -9.28
CA PRO A 431 31.66 -3.44 -10.51
C PRO A 431 30.66 -4.59 -10.38
N LEU A 432 29.73 -4.69 -11.34
CA LEU A 432 28.73 -5.75 -11.37
C LEU A 432 29.30 -6.97 -12.13
N ARG A 433 29.74 -7.97 -11.38
CA ARG A 433 30.17 -9.27 -11.90
C ARG A 433 29.11 -10.32 -11.56
N TYR A 434 28.56 -10.99 -12.56
CA TYR A 434 27.63 -12.08 -12.33
C TYR A 434 28.34 -13.33 -11.80
N HIS A 435 27.71 -13.99 -10.83
CA HIS A 435 28.16 -15.25 -10.27
C HIS A 435 28.10 -16.35 -11.32
N THR A 436 29.10 -17.21 -11.35
CA THR A 436 29.00 -18.50 -12.06
C THR A 436 28.02 -19.42 -11.31
N ILE A 437 27.52 -20.47 -11.97
CA ILE A 437 26.55 -21.40 -11.38
C ILE A 437 27.05 -21.98 -10.04
N GLY A 438 28.37 -22.21 -9.92
CA GLY A 438 29.00 -22.71 -8.69
C GLY A 438 29.05 -21.69 -7.55
N GLU A 439 29.11 -20.40 -7.86
CA GLU A 439 29.19 -19.29 -6.90
C GLU A 439 27.81 -18.84 -6.40
N MET A 440 26.70 -19.25 -7.06
CA MET A 440 25.35 -18.80 -6.75
C MET A 440 24.88 -19.23 -5.37
N ALA A 441 24.34 -18.26 -4.61
CA ALA A 441 23.64 -18.54 -3.36
C ALA A 441 22.35 -19.36 -3.59
N PRO A 442 21.81 -20.04 -2.58
CA PRO A 442 20.61 -20.87 -2.74
C PRO A 442 19.42 -20.13 -3.37
N VAL A 443 19.18 -18.88 -2.99
CA VAL A 443 18.10 -18.03 -3.53
C VAL A 443 18.32 -17.74 -5.02
N GLU A 444 19.53 -17.37 -5.41
CA GLU A 444 19.86 -17.07 -6.79
C GLU A 444 19.75 -18.32 -7.68
N ARG A 445 20.24 -19.47 -7.18
CA ARG A 445 20.13 -20.76 -7.87
C ARG A 445 18.69 -21.21 -8.03
N PHE A 446 17.87 -21.07 -6.98
CA PHE A 446 16.43 -21.34 -7.05
C PHE A 446 15.76 -20.47 -8.10
N PHE A 447 16.06 -19.18 -8.09
CA PHE A 447 15.51 -18.21 -9.04
C PHE A 447 15.90 -18.54 -10.48
N LEU A 448 17.19 -18.76 -10.77
CA LEU A 448 17.67 -19.12 -12.11
C LEU A 448 17.00 -20.38 -12.64
N ASN A 449 16.94 -21.45 -11.81
CA ASN A 449 16.29 -22.71 -12.20
C ASN A 449 14.81 -22.54 -12.48
N ALA A 450 14.10 -21.74 -11.66
CA ALA A 450 12.69 -21.49 -11.85
C ALA A 450 12.41 -20.67 -13.14
N VAL A 451 13.21 -19.63 -13.41
CA VAL A 451 13.09 -18.86 -14.66
C VAL A 451 13.42 -19.72 -15.87
N ARG A 452 14.42 -20.59 -15.78
CA ARG A 452 14.75 -21.53 -16.85
C ARG A 452 13.56 -22.47 -17.14
N GLU A 453 13.01 -23.10 -16.11
CA GLU A 453 11.83 -23.98 -16.25
C GLU A 453 10.63 -23.22 -16.85
N ASP A 454 10.34 -22.02 -16.36
CA ASP A 454 9.22 -21.21 -16.84
C ASP A 454 9.37 -20.85 -18.31
N LEU A 455 10.52 -20.30 -18.70
CA LEU A 455 10.74 -19.84 -20.08
C LEU A 455 10.86 -20.99 -21.08
N THR A 456 11.47 -22.12 -20.69
CA THR A 456 11.60 -23.31 -21.54
C THR A 456 10.26 -24.03 -21.71
N THR A 457 9.41 -24.06 -20.68
CA THR A 457 8.09 -24.69 -20.72
C THR A 457 7.07 -23.82 -21.46
N MET A 458 6.97 -22.54 -21.08
CA MET A 458 5.94 -21.64 -21.64
C MET A 458 6.31 -21.05 -22.99
N GLN A 459 7.60 -21.00 -23.31
CA GLN A 459 8.15 -20.53 -24.58
C GLN A 459 7.44 -19.25 -25.11
N PRO A 460 7.47 -18.14 -24.36
CA PRO A 460 6.73 -16.94 -24.73
C PRO A 460 7.11 -16.46 -26.12
N LYS A 461 6.12 -15.97 -26.87
CA LYS A 461 6.36 -15.38 -28.19
C LYS A 461 7.07 -14.03 -28.08
N LEU A 462 6.83 -13.30 -27.00
CA LEU A 462 7.34 -11.96 -26.75
C LEU A 462 8.05 -11.90 -25.41
N LEU A 463 9.25 -11.32 -25.39
CA LEU A 463 9.95 -10.89 -24.19
C LEU A 463 9.99 -9.36 -24.13
N LEU A 464 9.59 -8.82 -22.98
CA LEU A 464 9.82 -7.43 -22.61
C LEU A 464 11.01 -7.38 -21.66
N VAL A 465 12.06 -6.68 -22.06
CA VAL A 465 13.30 -6.56 -21.28
C VAL A 465 13.48 -5.12 -20.85
N LEU A 466 13.50 -4.86 -19.54
CA LEU A 466 13.79 -3.52 -19.02
C LEU A 466 15.22 -3.14 -19.44
N ARG A 467 15.34 -2.01 -20.12
CA ARG A 467 16.61 -1.51 -20.62
C ARG A 467 17.51 -1.09 -19.46
N PRO A 468 18.78 -1.53 -19.43
CA PRO A 468 19.75 -1.05 -18.47
C PRO A 468 19.95 0.46 -18.61
N ALA A 469 20.04 1.19 -17.50
CA ALA A 469 20.38 2.60 -17.51
C ALA A 469 21.91 2.76 -17.55
N ARG A 470 22.41 3.72 -18.32
CA ARG A 470 23.85 4.05 -18.34
C ARG A 470 24.30 4.77 -17.08
N ASP A 471 23.43 5.54 -16.47
CA ASP A 471 23.75 6.35 -15.30
C ASP A 471 23.34 5.60 -14.02
N ALA A 472 24.36 5.04 -13.35
CA ALA A 472 24.19 4.26 -12.12
C ALA A 472 23.70 5.12 -10.92
N ALA A 473 23.72 6.45 -11.04
CA ALA A 473 23.41 7.37 -9.95
C ALA A 473 21.91 7.41 -9.59
N VAL A 474 21.01 6.98 -10.50
CA VAL A 474 19.55 7.12 -10.32
C VAL A 474 18.90 5.86 -9.77
N ASN A 475 19.32 4.70 -10.24
CA ASN A 475 18.82 3.41 -9.75
C ASN A 475 19.81 2.29 -10.09
N GLY A 476 20.61 1.89 -9.11
CA GLY A 476 21.64 0.86 -9.29
C GLY A 476 21.10 -0.47 -9.85
N GLN A 477 19.83 -0.80 -9.60
CA GLN A 477 19.19 -2.02 -10.12
C GLN A 477 19.04 -2.01 -11.65
N ARG A 478 19.00 -0.85 -12.28
CA ARG A 478 19.00 -0.70 -13.76
C ARG A 478 20.33 -1.04 -14.41
N ARG A 479 21.39 -1.30 -13.64
CA ARG A 479 22.68 -1.80 -14.15
C ARG A 479 22.62 -3.27 -14.56
N LEU A 480 21.58 -4.01 -14.15
CA LEU A 480 21.41 -5.42 -14.47
C LEU A 480 21.07 -5.62 -15.94
N HIS A 481 21.85 -6.46 -16.61
CA HIS A 481 21.63 -6.90 -17.98
C HIS A 481 21.00 -8.29 -17.99
N TYR A 482 19.67 -8.37 -18.01
CA TYR A 482 18.93 -9.63 -17.89
C TYR A 482 19.35 -10.66 -18.93
N VAL A 483 19.41 -10.28 -20.20
CA VAL A 483 19.80 -11.20 -21.28
C VAL A 483 21.22 -11.75 -21.03
N ARG A 484 22.18 -10.89 -20.69
CA ARG A 484 23.56 -11.31 -20.37
C ARG A 484 23.61 -12.23 -19.13
N TYR A 485 22.82 -11.93 -18.09
CA TYR A 485 22.77 -12.77 -16.91
C TYR A 485 22.23 -14.16 -17.23
N PHE A 486 21.07 -14.24 -17.89
CA PHE A 486 20.46 -15.52 -18.21
C PHE A 486 21.22 -16.33 -19.27
N SER A 487 21.99 -15.67 -20.15
CA SER A 487 22.85 -16.36 -21.13
C SER A 487 24.06 -17.09 -20.51
N GLN A 488 24.29 -17.00 -19.20
CA GLN A 488 25.29 -17.83 -18.51
C GLN A 488 24.81 -19.29 -18.34
N ASP A 489 23.51 -19.52 -18.35
CA ASP A 489 22.91 -20.85 -18.36
C ASP A 489 22.79 -21.33 -19.82
N PRO A 490 23.36 -22.52 -20.17
CA PRO A 490 23.36 -22.98 -21.56
C PRO A 490 21.99 -23.17 -22.20
N GLU A 491 20.99 -23.64 -21.41
CA GLU A 491 19.63 -23.85 -21.91
C GLU A 491 18.93 -22.51 -22.17
N LEU A 492 19.08 -21.56 -21.24
CA LEU A 492 18.55 -20.20 -21.43
C LEU A 492 19.26 -19.47 -22.55
N ALA A 493 20.57 -19.63 -22.72
CA ALA A 493 21.32 -19.07 -23.85
C ALA A 493 20.77 -19.59 -25.19
N ALA A 494 20.57 -20.89 -25.31
CA ALA A 494 19.99 -21.52 -26.51
C ALA A 494 18.54 -21.07 -26.77
N LEU A 495 17.74 -20.87 -25.72
CA LEU A 495 16.39 -20.33 -25.84
C LEU A 495 16.41 -18.85 -26.27
N LEU A 496 17.22 -18.02 -25.60
CA LEU A 496 17.31 -16.57 -25.87
C LEU A 496 17.86 -16.29 -27.28
N ALA A 497 18.73 -17.16 -27.82
CA ALA A 497 19.23 -17.07 -29.20
C ALA A 497 18.10 -17.20 -30.26
N GLN A 498 16.94 -17.72 -29.90
CA GLN A 498 15.77 -17.79 -30.80
C GLN A 498 14.99 -16.48 -30.88
N TYR A 499 15.31 -15.50 -30.05
CA TYR A 499 14.61 -14.23 -30.00
C TYR A 499 15.39 -13.15 -30.77
N ARG A 500 14.65 -12.33 -31.53
CA ARG A 500 15.20 -11.21 -32.30
C ARG A 500 14.68 -9.90 -31.75
N PRO A 501 15.49 -8.83 -31.77
CA PRO A 501 15.03 -7.49 -31.45
C PRO A 501 13.85 -7.09 -32.36
N ALA A 502 12.74 -6.69 -31.75
CA ALA A 502 11.50 -6.33 -32.44
C ALA A 502 11.08 -4.87 -32.15
N GLY A 503 12.00 -4.05 -31.68
CA GLY A 503 11.77 -2.64 -31.39
C GLY A 503 11.80 -2.31 -29.90
N ARG A 504 11.33 -1.11 -29.57
CA ARG A 504 11.25 -0.63 -28.19
C ARG A 504 9.99 0.19 -27.96
N GLN A 505 9.51 0.18 -26.71
CA GLN A 505 8.45 1.07 -26.23
C GLN A 505 8.85 1.59 -24.85
N GLY A 506 8.99 2.90 -24.72
CA GLY A 506 9.46 3.51 -23.48
C GLY A 506 10.81 2.93 -23.01
N GLU A 507 10.82 2.36 -21.83
CA GLU A 507 12.00 1.76 -21.21
C GLU A 507 12.20 0.28 -21.56
N TYR A 508 11.31 -0.34 -22.36
CA TYR A 508 11.34 -1.76 -22.68
C TYR A 508 11.88 -2.01 -24.09
N LEU A 509 12.76 -2.99 -24.18
CA LEU A 509 13.16 -3.62 -25.43
C LEU A 509 12.26 -4.82 -25.68
N PHE A 510 11.75 -4.94 -26.89
CA PHE A 510 10.95 -6.08 -27.34
C PHE A 510 11.82 -7.08 -28.08
N TYR A 511 11.66 -8.35 -27.73
CA TYR A 511 12.29 -9.45 -28.43
C TYR A 511 11.19 -10.44 -28.82
N GLU A 512 11.05 -10.72 -30.11
CA GLU A 512 10.10 -11.69 -30.63
C GLU A 512 10.81 -12.99 -31.02
N ARG A 513 10.18 -14.10 -30.69
CA ARG A 513 10.68 -15.41 -31.07
C ARG A 513 10.51 -15.62 -32.56
N GLY A 514 11.60 -15.88 -33.29
CA GLY A 514 11.58 -16.22 -34.71
C GLY A 514 11.02 -17.59 -34.96
N GLU A 515 10.43 -17.82 -36.14
CA GLU A 515 10.12 -19.17 -36.61
C GLU A 515 11.42 -19.95 -36.77
N ALA A 516 11.42 -21.25 -36.39
CA ALA A 516 12.60 -22.09 -36.40
C ALA A 516 13.28 -22.11 -37.78
N GLY A 517 14.49 -21.56 -37.88
CA GLY A 517 15.29 -21.59 -39.11
C GLY A 517 16.29 -20.47 -39.35
N ALA A 518 16.25 -19.37 -38.61
CA ALA A 518 17.12 -18.24 -38.86
C ALA A 518 17.99 -17.92 -37.64
N ALA A 519 19.17 -18.51 -37.58
CA ALA A 519 20.19 -18.21 -36.58
C ALA A 519 20.66 -16.74 -36.65
N THR A 520 20.65 -16.04 -35.51
CA THR A 520 21.21 -14.68 -35.37
C THR A 520 22.59 -14.75 -34.74
N SER A 521 23.54 -13.96 -35.26
CA SER A 521 24.87 -13.83 -34.70
C SER A 521 24.84 -13.07 -33.34
N ASP A 522 25.70 -13.45 -32.41
CA ASP A 522 25.91 -12.84 -31.07
C ASP A 522 26.07 -11.31 -31.07
N ALA A 523 26.43 -10.71 -32.21
CA ALA A 523 26.59 -9.27 -32.34
C ALA A 523 25.28 -8.48 -32.24
N ALA A 524 24.12 -9.06 -32.54
CA ALA A 524 22.83 -8.36 -32.48
C ALA A 524 22.26 -8.22 -31.06
N LEU A 525 22.64 -9.09 -30.14
CA LEU A 525 22.21 -9.06 -28.74
C LEU A 525 23.06 -8.11 -27.89
N SER A 526 24.32 -7.83 -28.31
CA SER A 526 25.23 -6.94 -27.60
C SER A 526 25.26 -5.49 -28.14
N ALA A 527 24.78 -5.24 -29.35
CA ALA A 527 24.72 -3.93 -29.99
C ALA A 527 23.41 -3.19 -29.62
N ALA A 528 23.38 -2.58 -28.46
CA ALA A 528 22.38 -1.52 -28.19
C ALA A 528 22.75 -0.28 -29.02
N PRO A 529 21.80 0.32 -29.78
CA PRO A 529 22.08 1.53 -30.54
C PRO A 529 22.53 2.67 -29.63
N GLY A 530 23.49 3.43 -30.12
CA GLY A 530 24.14 4.54 -29.43
C GLY A 530 23.17 5.55 -28.84
N THR A 531 23.53 6.04 -27.70
CA THR A 531 22.81 7.00 -26.87
C THR A 531 22.91 8.41 -27.39
N GLN A 532 21.80 9.13 -27.37
CA GLN A 532 21.81 10.60 -27.32
C GLN A 532 21.86 11.03 -25.85
N ASP A 533 22.70 12.03 -25.57
CA ASP A 533 22.87 12.63 -24.24
C ASP A 533 21.56 13.20 -23.70
N VAL A 534 21.16 12.73 -22.53
CA VAL A 534 20.11 13.37 -21.74
C VAL A 534 20.79 14.33 -20.75
N ASN A 535 20.37 15.56 -20.81
CA ASN A 535 20.96 16.74 -20.20
C ASN A 535 21.02 16.64 -18.66
N ARG A 536 22.18 16.95 -18.08
CA ARG A 536 22.49 16.94 -16.63
C ARG A 536 21.57 17.80 -15.75
N THR A 537 20.73 18.63 -16.34
CA THR A 537 19.85 19.57 -15.62
C THR A 537 18.60 18.87 -15.05
N GLU A 538 18.12 17.76 -15.65
CA GLU A 538 16.92 17.04 -15.18
C GLU A 538 17.16 16.19 -13.91
N LEU A 539 18.40 15.90 -13.56
CA LEU A 539 18.76 15.04 -12.42
C LEU A 539 18.69 15.74 -11.06
N LYS A 540 18.80 17.07 -11.01
CA LYS A 540 18.58 17.85 -9.77
C LYS A 540 17.10 17.99 -9.45
N ASP A 541 16.25 18.03 -10.47
CA ASP A 541 14.82 18.19 -10.31
C ASP A 541 14.13 16.91 -9.81
N VAL A 542 14.68 15.71 -10.08
CA VAL A 542 14.11 14.43 -9.59
C VAL A 542 14.33 14.23 -8.09
N ARG A 543 15.45 14.72 -7.50
CA ARG A 543 15.64 14.66 -6.03
C ARG A 543 14.78 15.68 -5.26
N LEU A 544 14.43 16.79 -5.89
CA LEU A 544 13.52 17.78 -5.32
C LEU A 544 12.04 17.51 -5.66
N ALA A 545 11.76 16.81 -6.76
CA ALA A 545 10.39 16.38 -7.12
C ALA A 545 9.89 15.21 -6.27
N ASN A 546 10.80 14.43 -5.63
CA ASN A 546 10.45 13.46 -4.58
C ASN A 546 10.23 14.10 -3.19
N LEU A 547 10.50 15.38 -3.04
CA LEU A 547 9.75 16.23 -2.09
C LEU A 547 8.38 16.49 -2.73
N ASP A 548 7.59 15.44 -2.64
CA ASP A 548 6.25 15.32 -3.14
C ASP A 548 5.50 16.65 -2.95
N ARG A 549 4.93 17.21 -4.02
CA ARG A 549 4.05 18.39 -3.95
C ARG A 549 2.99 18.24 -2.86
N GLU A 550 2.66 17.02 -2.50
CA GLU A 550 1.74 16.66 -1.42
C GLU A 550 2.34 16.89 -0.03
N SER A 551 3.62 16.63 0.17
CA SER A 551 4.35 17.03 1.38
C SER A 551 4.45 18.56 1.47
N VAL A 552 4.57 19.26 0.35
CA VAL A 552 4.58 20.73 0.29
C VAL A 552 3.18 21.30 0.55
N VAL A 553 2.12 20.71 0.01
CA VAL A 553 0.73 21.10 0.32
C VAL A 553 0.38 20.76 1.77
N GLY A 554 0.79 19.60 2.28
CA GLY A 554 0.67 19.25 3.70
C GLY A 554 1.43 20.23 4.60
N LEU A 555 2.66 20.60 4.22
CA LEU A 555 3.47 21.59 4.92
C LEU A 555 2.87 23.00 4.82
N ALA A 556 2.32 23.40 3.67
CA ALA A 556 1.67 24.70 3.48
C ALA A 556 0.37 24.83 4.27
N VAL A 557 -0.47 23.79 4.29
CA VAL A 557 -1.66 23.70 5.17
C VAL A 557 -1.24 23.71 6.64
N PHE A 558 -0.16 23.04 6.97
CA PHE A 558 0.45 23.03 8.28
C PHE A 558 0.95 24.42 8.72
N VAL A 559 1.74 25.09 7.86
CA VAL A 559 2.26 26.44 8.13
C VAL A 559 1.11 27.45 8.23
N ALA A 560 0.08 27.32 7.40
CA ALA A 560 -1.10 28.16 7.49
C ALA A 560 -1.88 27.96 8.80
N CYS A 561 -2.06 26.72 9.24
CA CYS A 561 -2.68 26.41 10.54
C CYS A 561 -1.82 26.90 11.72
N TRP A 562 -0.49 26.74 11.64
CA TRP A 562 0.45 27.22 12.63
C TRP A 562 0.49 28.76 12.70
N LEU A 563 0.52 29.45 11.56
CA LEU A 563 0.47 30.91 11.50
C LEU A 563 -0.86 31.46 12.03
N LEU A 564 -1.98 30.80 11.78
CA LEU A 564 -3.29 31.14 12.35
C LEU A 564 -3.32 30.93 13.87
N MET A 565 -2.65 29.92 14.39
CA MET A 565 -2.51 29.70 15.84
C MET A 565 -1.57 30.72 16.47
N ALA A 566 -0.43 31.02 15.85
CA ALA A 566 0.55 32.01 16.34
C ALA A 566 0.04 33.45 16.29
N ALA A 567 -0.69 33.83 15.24
CA ALA A 567 -1.36 35.12 15.14
C ALA A 567 -2.43 35.33 16.22
N ARG A 568 -3.02 34.24 16.70
CA ARG A 568 -4.04 34.25 17.76
C ARG A 568 -3.41 34.36 19.16
N GLU A 569 -2.23 33.78 19.40
CA GLU A 569 -1.49 33.98 20.64
C GLU A 569 -1.00 35.42 20.80
N ARG A 570 -0.49 36.06 19.74
CA ARG A 570 -0.10 37.46 19.74
C ARG A 570 -1.26 38.43 20.02
N ARG A 571 -2.49 38.10 19.60
CA ARG A 571 -3.70 38.91 19.94
C ARG A 571 -4.19 38.67 21.36
N ARG A 572 -3.76 37.62 22.06
CA ARG A 572 -4.08 37.34 23.47
C ARG A 572 -3.09 37.94 24.46
N SER A 573 -1.86 38.22 24.05
CA SER A 573 -0.86 38.90 24.85
C SER A 573 -0.94 40.45 24.72
N ALA A 574 -1.83 40.96 23.87
CA ALA A 574 -2.04 42.39 23.66
C ALA A 574 -3.39 42.91 24.24
N VAL A 575 -4.12 42.06 24.99
CA VAL A 575 -5.27 42.37 25.86
C VAL A 575 -4.96 41.92 27.28
#